data_23899796313f706d58081a4ed550ddef
#
_entry.id   23899796313f706d58081a4ed550ddef
#
_cell.length_a   1.000
_cell.length_b   1.000
_cell.length_c   1.000
_cell.angle_alpha   90.00
_cell.angle_beta   90.00
_cell.angle_gamma   90.00
#
_symmetry.space_group_name_H-M   'P 1'
#
loop_
_entity.id
_entity.type
_entity.pdbx_description
1 polymer ?
#
loop_
_entity_poly.entity_id
_entity_poly.type
_entity_poly.pdbx_seq_one_letter_code
_entity_poly.pdbx_strand_id
1 'polypeptide(L)'
;MKRIRIISLLFSIVFALQANAQIEKMPKGKRLDAQQKEQVQIDEQLANQFFRDQEYEQAKDLFWKLYDKTEMSHYFQQYIECLLAMKDYDKAERELKSFSKQNPSYYKAVVDLIYVYLQQGKDDKANKQFKELTKDLPDHSPTIRNLSYALQGRNLYEMALAVLEKGNTLLDGKETFYMDQAYIYQATADYQKAFLYYFMELETHPGQYNNIRNRLQTMMFYDVNNSISDELRIALLKRTQEKPDNLELAQLLVWFALQQEDYDIALAQSQSIDRKTHDQDGQINNLSSICLNNKQFDIAKQGYSYIMEKGKSSPYYGQALCGTIKADYMKLQTANNKDTKAYERLSKRIDEAYNDVGTNDLTKLTLTQADIMAYQLDRSEEAIELLSKTLETVGSKQDKAELKLKLADIYLRKDEVWEATLLYSQVDKSLKEEPLGHEARFKNAQLRYFIGEYEWAQSQLNVLKAATSKLIANDAMTLSLVIKDNLEVDTTGTELNRLARADYRIYQQREDEAVALLDDIIATGNYVSKPHALFRKAEIEERRKEFITAEQLFLQIVEQSPDSYMADAALMHAAMIEQNELKDKESAKQHYEKLIDEYPTSIYTAQAKKNYRKM
;
A
#
# COMPACT_ATOMS: atom_id res chain seq x y z
N MET A 1 -10.27 23.06 9.03
CA MET A 1 -9.97 23.48 10.41
C MET A 1 -10.64 22.65 11.53
N LYS A 2 -11.89 22.15 11.43
CA LYS A 2 -12.50 21.30 12.48
C LYS A 2 -11.94 19.86 12.56
N ARG A 3 -11.46 19.27 11.46
CA ARG A 3 -10.88 17.91 11.45
C ARG A 3 -9.46 17.84 12.02
N ILE A 4 -8.67 18.91 11.94
CA ILE A 4 -7.32 18.99 12.51
C ILE A 4 -7.36 19.01 14.05
N ARG A 5 -8.39 19.61 14.66
CA ARG A 5 -8.56 19.61 16.13
C ARG A 5 -8.95 18.25 16.71
N ILE A 6 -9.64 17.39 15.95
CA ILE A 6 -10.02 16.04 16.42
C ILE A 6 -8.84 15.07 16.36
N ILE A 7 -7.93 15.21 15.41
CA ILE A 7 -6.72 14.39 15.28
C ILE A 7 -5.71 14.73 16.39
N SER A 8 -5.58 16.00 16.74
CA SER A 8 -4.77 16.46 17.88
C SER A 8 -5.30 15.90 19.21
N LEU A 9 -6.62 15.77 19.37
CA LEU A 9 -7.22 15.24 20.62
C LEU A 9 -7.06 13.72 20.75
N LEU A 10 -7.13 12.96 19.64
CA LEU A 10 -6.91 11.50 19.65
C LEU A 10 -5.43 11.13 19.90
N PHE A 11 -4.49 11.94 19.41
CA PHE A 11 -3.07 11.74 19.69
C PHE A 11 -2.72 12.00 21.17
N SER A 12 -3.36 12.97 21.81
CA SER A 12 -3.17 13.26 23.24
C SER A 12 -3.66 12.12 24.15
N ILE A 13 -4.68 11.36 23.74
CA ILE A 13 -5.25 10.26 24.55
C ILE A 13 -4.40 8.98 24.45
N VAL A 14 -3.77 8.70 23.32
CA VAL A 14 -2.89 7.52 23.16
C VAL A 14 -1.56 7.71 23.90
N PHE A 15 -1.04 8.94 24.00
CA PHE A 15 0.16 9.25 24.75
C PHE A 15 -0.04 9.20 26.28
N ALA A 16 -1.25 9.51 26.77
CA ALA A 16 -1.56 9.45 28.19
C ALA A 16 -1.61 8.02 28.76
N LEU A 17 -1.78 7.00 27.92
CA LEU A 17 -1.87 5.59 28.33
C LEU A 17 -0.51 4.87 28.41
N GLN A 18 0.56 5.40 27.80
CA GLN A 18 1.90 4.81 27.87
C GLN A 18 2.82 5.38 28.95
N ALA A 19 2.42 6.46 29.62
CA ALA A 19 3.23 7.13 30.63
C ALA A 19 3.19 6.47 32.03
N ASN A 20 2.61 5.29 32.19
CA ASN A 20 2.39 4.66 33.50
C ASN A 20 3.41 3.60 33.91
N ALA A 21 4.64 3.64 33.44
CA ALA A 21 5.65 2.71 33.92
C ALA A 21 7.04 3.33 33.99
N GLN A 22 7.32 4.11 35.03
CA GLN A 22 8.63 4.03 35.69
C GLN A 22 8.69 4.92 36.91
N ILE A 23 9.17 4.34 37.98
CA ILE A 23 9.23 4.73 39.36
C ILE A 23 10.24 5.88 39.55
N GLU A 24 9.79 7.13 39.45
CA GLU A 24 10.39 8.22 40.23
C GLU A 24 10.06 7.94 41.71
N LYS A 25 10.98 8.25 42.60
CA LYS A 25 10.72 8.13 44.06
C LYS A 25 9.55 9.04 44.43
N MET A 26 8.34 8.53 44.25
CA MET A 26 7.13 9.21 44.70
C MET A 26 7.19 9.43 46.21
N PRO A 27 6.73 10.59 46.70
CA PRO A 27 6.48 10.76 48.13
C PRO A 27 5.65 9.55 48.62
N LYS A 28 6.10 8.88 49.66
CA LYS A 28 5.33 7.77 50.25
C LYS A 28 4.05 8.37 50.80
N GLY A 29 2.93 8.16 50.11
CA GLY A 29 1.63 8.60 50.59
C GLY A 29 1.32 8.07 51.99
N LYS A 30 0.47 8.78 52.75
CA LYS A 30 0.02 8.36 54.08
C LYS A 30 -0.58 6.95 54.03
N ARG A 31 -0.26 6.13 55.02
CA ARG A 31 -0.93 4.82 55.19
C ARG A 31 -2.38 5.04 55.58
N LEU A 32 -3.30 4.61 54.72
CA LEU A 32 -4.74 4.69 54.95
C LEU A 32 -5.28 3.32 55.37
N ASP A 33 -6.26 3.33 56.29
CA ASP A 33 -7.04 2.14 56.63
C ASP A 33 -8.04 1.77 55.52
N ALA A 34 -8.75 0.65 55.65
CA ALA A 34 -9.65 0.13 54.60
C ALA A 34 -10.82 1.10 54.31
N GLN A 35 -11.42 1.69 55.33
CA GLN A 35 -12.54 2.62 55.20
C GLN A 35 -12.09 3.95 54.55
N GLN A 36 -10.89 4.41 54.92
CA GLN A 36 -10.28 5.59 54.29
C GLN A 36 -9.96 5.37 52.81
N LYS A 37 -9.52 4.17 52.43
CA LYS A 37 -9.27 3.83 51.01
C LYS A 37 -10.56 3.83 50.19
N GLU A 38 -11.64 3.25 50.73
CA GLU A 38 -12.94 3.24 50.03
C GLU A 38 -13.45 4.68 49.84
N GLN A 39 -13.36 5.54 50.86
CA GLN A 39 -13.75 6.94 50.73
C GLN A 39 -12.87 7.70 49.71
N VAL A 40 -11.57 7.41 49.63
CA VAL A 40 -10.67 8.00 48.63
C VAL A 40 -11.09 7.60 47.24
N GLN A 41 -11.47 6.33 47.01
CA GLN A 41 -11.96 5.89 45.71
C GLN A 41 -13.27 6.59 45.28
N ILE A 42 -14.20 6.76 46.20
CA ILE A 42 -15.47 7.48 45.97
C ILE A 42 -15.19 8.95 45.62
N ASP A 43 -14.39 9.64 46.45
CA ASP A 43 -14.04 11.05 46.26
C ASP A 43 -13.26 11.23 44.92
N GLU A 44 -12.40 10.27 44.51
CA GLU A 44 -11.67 10.30 43.27
C GLU A 44 -12.60 10.12 42.04
N GLN A 45 -13.52 9.18 42.11
CA GLN A 45 -14.50 8.97 41.03
C GLN A 45 -15.35 10.23 40.81
N LEU A 46 -15.81 10.84 41.91
CA LEU A 46 -16.60 12.07 41.88
C LEU A 46 -15.79 13.26 41.35
N ALA A 47 -14.54 13.42 41.82
CA ALA A 47 -13.65 14.47 41.33
C ALA A 47 -13.37 14.34 39.82
N ASN A 48 -13.11 13.11 39.37
CA ASN A 48 -12.91 12.83 37.94
C ASN A 48 -14.19 13.04 37.09
N GLN A 49 -15.37 12.79 37.69
CA GLN A 49 -16.63 13.09 37.01
C GLN A 49 -16.80 14.61 36.84
N PHE A 50 -16.69 15.40 37.93
CA PHE A 50 -16.77 16.86 37.85
C PHE A 50 -15.74 17.45 36.90
N PHE A 51 -14.53 16.92 36.85
CA PHE A 51 -13.50 17.36 35.90
C PHE A 51 -13.94 17.12 34.44
N ARG A 52 -14.50 15.94 34.14
CA ARG A 52 -15.02 15.61 32.79
C ARG A 52 -16.21 16.49 32.40
N ASP A 53 -17.08 16.79 33.38
CA ASP A 53 -18.26 17.62 33.19
C ASP A 53 -17.90 19.12 33.16
N GLN A 54 -16.59 19.48 33.23
CA GLN A 54 -16.03 20.83 33.25
C GLN A 54 -16.43 21.66 34.47
N GLU A 55 -16.90 21.01 35.51
CA GLU A 55 -17.24 21.62 36.83
C GLU A 55 -15.96 21.74 37.68
N TYR A 56 -15.00 22.54 37.17
CA TYR A 56 -13.63 22.62 37.68
C TYR A 56 -13.56 23.11 39.12
N GLU A 57 -14.50 23.92 39.59
CA GLU A 57 -14.52 24.40 40.96
C GLU A 57 -14.75 23.26 41.96
N GLN A 58 -15.75 22.39 41.69
CA GLN A 58 -16.06 21.23 42.51
C GLN A 58 -14.94 20.17 42.42
N ALA A 59 -14.44 19.93 41.20
CA ALA A 59 -13.32 19.00 40.99
C ALA A 59 -12.08 19.45 41.78
N LYS A 60 -11.73 20.74 41.71
CA LYS A 60 -10.60 21.35 42.40
C LYS A 60 -10.64 21.08 43.90
N ASP A 61 -11.79 21.32 44.56
CA ASP A 61 -11.91 21.16 46.00
C ASP A 61 -11.78 19.69 46.42
N LEU A 62 -12.30 18.76 45.62
CA LEU A 62 -12.16 17.33 45.89
C LEU A 62 -10.73 16.85 45.64
N PHE A 63 -10.06 17.27 44.57
CA PHE A 63 -8.66 16.91 44.31
C PHE A 63 -7.73 17.47 45.38
N TRP A 64 -7.97 18.68 45.86
CA TRP A 64 -7.21 19.24 46.99
C TRP A 64 -7.41 18.40 48.28
N LYS A 65 -8.64 18.04 48.61
CA LYS A 65 -8.95 17.17 49.77
C LYS A 65 -8.28 15.80 49.66
N LEU A 66 -8.29 15.20 48.44
CA LEU A 66 -7.62 13.94 48.15
C LEU A 66 -6.11 14.07 48.36
N TYR A 67 -5.50 15.16 47.85
CA TYR A 67 -4.08 15.42 48.05
C TYR A 67 -3.73 15.60 49.54
N ASP A 68 -4.44 16.42 50.28
CA ASP A 68 -4.22 16.66 51.69
C ASP A 68 -4.31 15.36 52.52
N LYS A 69 -5.25 14.48 52.15
CA LYS A 69 -5.46 13.20 52.82
C LYS A 69 -4.40 12.16 52.48
N THR A 70 -3.95 12.11 51.22
CA THR A 70 -3.10 11.02 50.72
C THR A 70 -1.64 11.41 50.51
N GLU A 71 -1.33 12.70 50.33
CA GLU A 71 -0.05 13.26 49.89
C GLU A 71 0.43 12.71 48.52
N MET A 72 -0.50 12.16 47.72
CA MET A 72 -0.18 11.62 46.40
C MET A 72 -0.09 12.75 45.36
N SER A 73 1.06 12.91 44.73
CA SER A 73 1.35 14.00 43.80
C SER A 73 0.42 14.05 42.56
N HIS A 74 -0.20 12.94 42.15
CA HIS A 74 -1.16 12.95 41.07
C HIS A 74 -2.45 13.72 41.40
N TYR A 75 -2.91 13.72 42.66
CA TYR A 75 -4.06 14.54 43.05
C TYR A 75 -3.70 16.03 43.09
N PHE A 76 -2.48 16.35 43.49
CA PHE A 76 -1.98 17.72 43.39
C PHE A 76 -1.94 18.16 41.91
N GLN A 77 -1.50 17.27 41.00
CA GLN A 77 -1.47 17.55 39.60
C GLN A 77 -2.88 17.82 39.05
N GLN A 78 -3.88 17.02 39.40
CA GLN A 78 -5.28 17.24 38.98
C GLN A 78 -5.85 18.54 39.56
N TYR A 79 -5.50 18.87 40.80
CA TYR A 79 -5.84 20.16 41.40
C TYR A 79 -5.28 21.34 40.56
N ILE A 80 -4.01 21.27 40.17
CA ILE A 80 -3.40 22.28 39.32
C ILE A 80 -4.08 22.34 37.93
N GLU A 81 -4.42 21.20 37.33
CA GLU A 81 -5.17 21.20 36.03
C GLU A 81 -6.51 21.94 36.17
N CYS A 82 -7.22 21.79 37.30
CA CYS A 82 -8.45 22.56 37.53
C CYS A 82 -8.17 24.06 37.59
N LEU A 83 -7.14 24.49 38.30
CA LEU A 83 -6.76 25.90 38.40
C LEU A 83 -6.39 26.49 37.04
N LEU A 84 -5.65 25.72 36.21
CA LEU A 84 -5.27 26.12 34.86
C LEU A 84 -6.48 26.22 33.94
N ALA A 85 -7.42 25.26 34.02
CA ALA A 85 -8.66 25.28 33.26
C ALA A 85 -9.54 26.50 33.58
N MET A 86 -9.56 26.88 34.86
CA MET A 86 -10.26 28.10 35.34
C MET A 86 -9.47 29.38 35.09
N LYS A 87 -8.23 29.30 34.63
CA LYS A 87 -7.29 30.42 34.45
C LYS A 87 -6.94 31.15 35.74
N ASP A 88 -7.06 30.48 36.90
CA ASP A 88 -6.62 31.03 38.21
C ASP A 88 -5.10 30.87 38.35
N TYR A 89 -4.38 31.62 37.47
CA TYR A 89 -2.93 31.55 37.40
C TYR A 89 -2.23 32.06 38.69
N ASP A 90 -2.83 33.01 39.40
CA ASP A 90 -2.23 33.55 40.61
C ASP A 90 -2.25 32.52 41.75
N LYS A 91 -3.31 31.75 41.89
CA LYS A 91 -3.38 30.65 42.84
C LYS A 91 -2.47 29.51 42.43
N ALA A 92 -2.50 29.11 41.11
CA ALA A 92 -1.62 28.08 40.58
C ALA A 92 -0.14 28.42 40.82
N GLU A 93 0.27 29.69 40.57
CA GLU A 93 1.66 30.15 40.83
C GLU A 93 2.06 29.91 42.29
N ARG A 94 1.22 30.30 43.28
CA ARG A 94 1.52 30.12 44.71
C ARG A 94 1.65 28.66 45.10
N GLU A 95 0.71 27.84 44.68
CA GLU A 95 0.67 26.41 45.01
C GLU A 95 1.87 25.67 44.36
N LEU A 96 2.14 25.91 43.09
CA LEU A 96 3.26 25.31 42.38
C LEU A 96 4.61 25.71 42.98
N LYS A 97 4.80 26.98 43.39
CA LYS A 97 6.02 27.43 44.07
C LYS A 97 6.22 26.74 45.44
N SER A 98 5.15 26.57 46.20
CA SER A 98 5.19 25.87 47.49
C SER A 98 5.53 24.40 47.30
N PHE A 99 4.83 23.75 46.37
CA PHE A 99 5.02 22.34 46.07
C PHE A 99 6.41 22.01 45.53
N SER A 100 6.93 22.82 44.58
CA SER A 100 8.24 22.61 43.96
C SER A 100 9.39 22.74 44.97
N LYS A 101 9.27 23.62 45.98
CA LYS A 101 10.26 23.73 47.07
C LYS A 101 10.31 22.48 47.93
N GLN A 102 9.14 21.85 48.16
CA GLN A 102 9.04 20.64 49.01
C GLN A 102 9.42 19.38 48.20
N ASN A 103 9.25 19.42 46.87
CA ASN A 103 9.45 18.28 45.99
C ASN A 103 10.35 18.66 44.78
N PRO A 104 11.64 18.94 45.00
CA PRO A 104 12.53 19.47 43.99
C PRO A 104 12.80 18.50 42.82
N SER A 105 12.62 17.21 43.01
CA SER A 105 12.73 16.19 41.97
C SER A 105 11.47 16.00 41.12
N TYR A 106 10.36 16.67 41.48
CA TYR A 106 9.11 16.58 40.73
C TYR A 106 9.07 17.66 39.62
N TYR A 107 9.80 17.39 38.54
CA TYR A 107 10.02 18.35 37.41
C TYR A 107 8.72 18.86 36.77
N LYS A 108 7.65 18.05 36.75
CA LYS A 108 6.36 18.46 36.17
C LYS A 108 5.78 19.72 36.82
N ALA A 109 5.88 19.84 38.16
CA ALA A 109 5.43 21.06 38.85
C ALA A 109 6.21 22.31 38.45
N VAL A 110 7.52 22.15 38.14
CA VAL A 110 8.36 23.25 37.67
C VAL A 110 7.97 23.63 36.24
N VAL A 111 7.67 22.64 35.39
CA VAL A 111 7.17 22.89 34.02
C VAL A 111 5.83 23.62 34.06
N ASP A 112 4.91 23.19 34.92
CA ASP A 112 3.63 23.88 35.09
C ASP A 112 3.79 25.31 35.62
N LEU A 113 4.78 25.57 36.48
CA LEU A 113 5.10 26.91 36.93
C LEU A 113 5.65 27.80 35.78
N ILE A 114 6.52 27.24 34.94
CA ILE A 114 6.99 27.90 33.70
C ILE A 114 5.80 28.25 32.81
N TYR A 115 4.90 27.30 32.59
CA TYR A 115 3.68 27.52 31.80
C TYR A 115 2.80 28.63 32.39
N VAL A 116 2.58 28.65 33.70
CA VAL A 116 1.82 29.69 34.40
C VAL A 116 2.47 31.08 34.20
N TYR A 117 3.80 31.17 34.30
CA TYR A 117 4.49 32.44 34.05
C TYR A 117 4.27 32.94 32.62
N LEU A 118 4.35 32.06 31.62
CA LEU A 118 4.10 32.42 30.22
C LEU A 118 2.64 32.87 30.02
N GLN A 119 1.67 32.21 30.64
CA GLN A 119 0.27 32.61 30.57
C GLN A 119 -0.03 33.97 31.23
N GLN A 120 0.80 34.36 32.19
CA GLN A 120 0.74 35.68 32.84
C GLN A 120 1.57 36.76 32.15
N GLY A 121 2.26 36.45 31.02
CA GLY A 121 3.18 37.37 30.34
C GLY A 121 4.45 37.68 31.13
N LYS A 122 4.85 36.80 32.05
CA LYS A 122 6.06 36.92 32.87
C LYS A 122 7.24 36.15 32.25
N ASP A 123 7.59 36.44 31.01
CA ASP A 123 8.55 35.67 30.19
C ASP A 123 9.93 35.59 30.82
N ASP A 124 10.41 36.67 31.45
CA ASP A 124 11.70 36.67 32.13
C ASP A 124 11.73 35.66 33.29
N LYS A 125 10.63 35.54 34.05
CA LYS A 125 10.54 34.55 35.15
C LYS A 125 10.47 33.12 34.60
N ALA A 126 9.73 32.91 33.52
CA ALA A 126 9.65 31.61 32.84
C ALA A 126 11.04 31.17 32.35
N ASN A 127 11.75 32.04 31.65
CA ASN A 127 13.10 31.79 31.14
C ASN A 127 14.12 31.55 32.24
N LYS A 128 14.05 32.34 33.33
CA LYS A 128 14.90 32.12 34.50
C LYS A 128 14.65 30.76 35.13
N GLN A 129 13.38 30.39 35.32
CA GLN A 129 13.01 29.10 35.90
C GLN A 129 13.45 27.94 35.02
N PHE A 130 13.33 28.07 33.70
CA PHE A 130 13.79 27.06 32.74
C PHE A 130 15.32 26.91 32.79
N LYS A 131 16.07 28.02 32.85
CA LYS A 131 17.54 27.98 32.99
C LYS A 131 17.97 27.29 34.28
N GLU A 132 17.30 27.56 35.40
CA GLU A 132 17.55 26.90 36.68
C GLU A 132 17.24 25.39 36.58
N LEU A 133 16.10 25.02 36.02
CA LEU A 133 15.67 23.62 35.79
C LEU A 133 16.69 22.83 34.95
N THR A 134 17.24 23.45 33.91
CA THR A 134 18.15 22.78 33.00
C THR A 134 19.62 22.86 33.46
N LYS A 135 19.99 23.74 34.40
CA LYS A 135 21.38 23.92 34.86
C LYS A 135 21.96 22.61 35.37
N ASP A 136 21.25 21.95 36.24
CA ASP A 136 21.67 20.73 36.94
C ASP A 136 20.91 19.50 36.41
N LEU A 137 20.66 19.45 35.08
CA LEU A 137 19.99 18.32 34.46
C LEU A 137 20.84 17.05 34.65
N PRO A 138 20.31 15.97 35.22
CA PRO A 138 21.06 14.75 35.46
C PRO A 138 21.35 14.01 34.14
N ASP A 139 22.46 13.27 34.08
CA ASP A 139 22.84 12.37 33.00
C ASP A 139 22.05 11.05 33.05
N HIS A 140 20.72 11.17 33.17
CA HIS A 140 19.79 10.05 33.30
C HIS A 140 18.69 10.18 32.23
N SER A 141 18.77 9.32 31.22
CA SER A 141 17.91 9.36 30.03
C SER A 141 16.41 9.38 30.33
N PRO A 142 15.86 8.53 31.26
CA PRO A 142 14.44 8.61 31.60
C PRO A 142 14.01 9.97 32.17
N THR A 143 14.84 10.61 32.99
CA THR A 143 14.54 11.94 33.54
C THR A 143 14.48 13.01 32.45
N ILE A 144 15.46 13.00 31.54
CA ILE A 144 15.52 13.93 30.41
C ILE A 144 14.27 13.76 29.53
N ARG A 145 13.93 12.52 29.19
CA ARG A 145 12.74 12.19 28.38
C ARG A 145 11.43 12.60 29.05
N ASN A 146 11.27 12.31 30.35
CA ASN A 146 10.10 12.69 31.12
C ASN A 146 9.93 14.21 31.20
N LEU A 147 11.03 14.94 31.38
CA LEU A 147 11.02 16.40 31.38
C LEU A 147 10.59 16.96 30.01
N SER A 148 11.14 16.39 28.94
CA SER A 148 10.73 16.78 27.58
C SER A 148 9.24 16.51 27.36
N TYR A 149 8.70 15.36 27.79
CA TYR A 149 7.28 15.05 27.66
C TYR A 149 6.40 15.99 28.49
N ALA A 150 6.83 16.38 29.70
CA ALA A 150 6.11 17.36 30.49
C ALA A 150 6.01 18.72 29.77
N LEU A 151 7.10 19.18 29.15
CA LEU A 151 7.14 20.40 28.34
C LEU A 151 6.27 20.30 27.09
N GLN A 152 6.31 19.16 26.37
CA GLN A 152 5.44 18.89 25.23
C GLN A 152 3.95 18.92 25.62
N GLY A 153 3.60 18.38 26.78
CA GLY A 153 2.23 18.42 27.32
C GLY A 153 1.70 19.84 27.54
N ARG A 154 2.58 20.83 27.63
CA ARG A 154 2.23 22.26 27.69
C ARG A 154 2.48 23.02 26.36
N ASN A 155 2.74 22.30 25.27
CA ASN A 155 3.10 22.86 23.96
C ASN A 155 4.37 23.74 23.99
N LEU A 156 5.28 23.52 24.95
CA LEU A 156 6.55 24.23 25.09
C LEU A 156 7.63 23.49 24.30
N TYR A 157 7.39 23.33 22.99
CA TYR A 157 8.21 22.48 22.10
C TYR A 157 9.66 22.94 22.00
N GLU A 158 9.93 24.24 21.93
CA GLU A 158 11.30 24.77 21.89
C GLU A 158 12.10 24.44 23.16
N MET A 159 11.45 24.55 24.31
CA MET A 159 12.07 24.16 25.58
C MET A 159 12.27 22.66 25.68
N ALA A 160 11.34 21.85 25.16
CA ALA A 160 11.46 20.40 25.11
C ALA A 160 12.66 19.98 24.23
N LEU A 161 12.82 20.60 23.05
CA LEU A 161 13.97 20.39 22.16
C LEU A 161 15.29 20.77 22.84
N ALA A 162 15.35 21.91 23.52
CA ALA A 162 16.55 22.35 24.24
C ALA A 162 16.97 21.38 25.35
N VAL A 163 15.99 20.76 26.06
CA VAL A 163 16.26 19.71 27.05
C VAL A 163 16.83 18.46 26.40
N LEU A 164 16.28 18.00 25.27
CA LEU A 164 16.77 16.83 24.55
C LEU A 164 18.15 17.06 23.95
N GLU A 165 18.40 18.24 23.40
CA GLU A 165 19.71 18.62 22.86
C GLU A 165 20.80 18.65 23.95
N LYS A 166 20.46 19.24 25.10
CA LYS A 166 21.34 19.18 26.28
C LYS A 166 21.56 17.73 26.73
N GLY A 167 20.52 16.91 26.70
CA GLY A 167 20.59 15.48 27.01
C GLY A 167 21.54 14.74 26.08
N ASN A 168 21.46 14.95 24.78
CA ASN A 168 22.40 14.37 23.80
C ASN A 168 23.85 14.73 24.13
N THR A 169 24.09 15.98 24.57
CA THR A 169 25.44 16.43 24.97
C THR A 169 25.90 15.78 26.29
N LEU A 170 25.01 15.66 27.28
CA LEU A 170 25.33 15.11 28.60
C LEU A 170 25.63 13.60 28.55
N LEU A 171 24.91 12.86 27.68
CA LEU A 171 25.06 11.41 27.57
C LEU A 171 26.20 10.99 26.63
N ASP A 172 26.83 11.94 25.92
CA ASP A 172 28.04 11.76 25.11
C ASP A 172 27.99 10.52 24.21
N GLY A 173 26.90 10.37 23.45
CA GLY A 173 26.70 9.27 22.50
C GLY A 173 26.34 7.90 23.11
N LYS A 174 26.22 7.76 24.44
CA LYS A 174 25.72 6.53 25.07
C LYS A 174 24.26 6.27 24.77
N GLU A 175 23.47 7.33 24.74
CA GLU A 175 22.08 7.34 24.30
C GLU A 175 21.82 8.64 23.52
N THR A 176 20.87 8.60 22.58
CA THR A 176 20.43 9.77 21.82
C THR A 176 18.94 9.98 21.98
N PHE A 177 18.50 11.22 21.78
CA PHE A 177 17.08 11.58 21.77
C PHE A 177 16.60 12.00 20.36
N TYR A 178 17.29 11.53 19.31
CA TYR A 178 16.94 11.91 17.94
C TYR A 178 15.51 11.51 17.57
N MET A 179 15.04 10.35 18.03
CA MET A 179 13.67 9.92 17.80
C MET A 179 12.66 10.86 18.49
N ASP A 180 12.94 11.26 19.75
CA ASP A 180 12.07 12.18 20.52
C ASP A 180 12.04 13.57 19.84
N GLN A 181 13.18 14.06 19.35
CA GLN A 181 13.30 15.32 18.61
C GLN A 181 12.53 15.25 17.29
N ALA A 182 12.66 14.15 16.53
CA ALA A 182 11.91 13.92 15.30
C ALA A 182 10.39 13.99 15.53
N TYR A 183 9.91 13.41 16.63
CA TYR A 183 8.49 13.46 16.98
C TYR A 183 8.01 14.89 17.27
N ILE A 184 8.81 15.70 17.95
CA ILE A 184 8.47 17.10 18.21
C ILE A 184 8.38 17.87 16.89
N TYR A 185 9.39 17.74 16.01
CA TYR A 185 9.39 18.41 14.72
C TYR A 185 8.24 17.94 13.81
N GLN A 186 7.90 16.66 13.87
CA GLN A 186 6.69 16.16 13.18
C GLN A 186 5.41 16.79 13.74
N ALA A 187 5.28 16.90 15.06
CA ALA A 187 4.11 17.51 15.71
C ALA A 187 3.97 19.00 15.42
N THR A 188 5.09 19.69 15.17
CA THR A 188 5.13 21.12 14.79
C THR A 188 5.12 21.34 13.28
N ALA A 189 4.98 20.26 12.48
CA ALA A 189 4.97 20.28 11.01
C ALA A 189 6.27 20.81 10.36
N ASP A 190 7.40 20.77 11.07
CA ASP A 190 8.74 21.01 10.52
C ASP A 190 9.29 19.67 9.99
N TYR A 191 8.78 19.24 8.83
CA TYR A 191 9.10 17.91 8.29
C TYR A 191 10.56 17.77 7.89
N GLN A 192 11.21 18.83 7.43
CA GLN A 192 12.61 18.78 7.05
C GLN A 192 13.51 18.41 8.24
N LYS A 193 13.27 19.03 9.41
CA LYS A 193 13.99 18.67 10.62
C LYS A 193 13.55 17.30 11.15
N ALA A 194 12.27 16.96 11.08
CA ALA A 194 11.79 15.65 11.49
C ALA A 194 12.54 14.54 10.72
N PHE A 195 12.68 14.66 9.40
CA PHE A 195 13.43 13.69 8.58
C PHE A 195 14.91 13.67 8.93
N LEU A 196 15.54 14.82 9.13
CA LEU A 196 16.94 14.89 9.53
C LEU A 196 17.19 14.08 10.83
N TYR A 197 16.34 14.26 11.83
CA TYR A 197 16.48 13.54 13.11
C TYR A 197 16.12 12.05 13.01
N TYR A 198 15.15 11.66 12.18
CA TYR A 198 14.93 10.25 11.86
C TYR A 198 16.14 9.60 11.19
N PHE A 199 16.82 10.31 10.29
CA PHE A 199 18.03 9.79 9.64
C PHE A 199 19.22 9.72 10.61
N MET A 200 19.40 10.72 11.48
CA MET A 200 20.40 10.68 12.55
C MET A 200 20.17 9.51 13.51
N GLU A 201 18.93 9.24 13.87
CA GLU A 201 18.58 8.05 14.66
C GLU A 201 18.94 6.76 13.93
N LEU A 202 18.63 6.66 12.64
CA LEU A 202 18.92 5.48 11.83
C LEU A 202 20.42 5.25 11.68
N GLU A 203 21.20 6.33 11.54
CA GLU A 203 22.67 6.30 11.46
C GLU A 203 23.31 5.79 12.75
N THR A 204 22.70 6.12 13.89
CA THR A 204 23.22 5.77 15.22
C THR A 204 22.71 4.41 15.68
N HIS A 205 21.45 4.08 15.35
CA HIS A 205 20.74 2.88 15.77
C HIS A 205 20.07 2.18 14.55
N PRO A 206 20.83 1.41 13.75
CA PRO A 206 20.31 0.72 12.56
C PRO A 206 19.08 -0.17 12.82
N GLY A 207 18.97 -0.73 14.04
CA GLY A 207 17.81 -1.52 14.47
C GLY A 207 16.47 -0.78 14.45
N GLN A 208 16.48 0.55 14.38
CA GLN A 208 15.25 1.38 14.29
C GLN A 208 14.68 1.47 12.87
N TYR A 209 15.31 0.84 11.87
CA TYR A 209 14.88 0.89 10.46
C TYR A 209 13.39 0.65 10.27
N ASN A 210 12.86 -0.46 10.81
CA ASN A 210 11.45 -0.78 10.63
C ASN A 210 10.51 0.21 11.32
N ASN A 211 10.88 0.73 12.49
CA ASN A 211 10.11 1.71 13.22
C ASN A 211 10.02 3.04 12.42
N ILE A 212 11.17 3.53 11.97
CA ILE A 212 11.27 4.77 11.17
C ILE A 212 10.52 4.61 9.85
N ARG A 213 10.75 3.52 9.11
CA ARG A 213 10.03 3.22 7.86
C ARG A 213 8.51 3.23 8.03
N ASN A 214 7.99 2.53 9.05
CA ASN A 214 6.55 2.49 9.32
C ASN A 214 6.00 3.87 9.69
N ARG A 215 6.79 4.68 10.39
CA ARG A 215 6.41 6.05 10.72
C ARG A 215 6.31 6.92 9.45
N LEU A 216 7.33 6.89 8.61
CA LEU A 216 7.33 7.60 7.33
C LEU A 216 6.17 7.15 6.44
N GLN A 217 5.88 5.84 6.38
CA GLN A 217 4.72 5.31 5.66
C GLN A 217 3.40 5.89 6.18
N THR A 218 3.26 6.01 7.50
CA THR A 218 2.07 6.62 8.11
C THR A 218 1.94 8.09 7.74
N MET A 219 3.05 8.84 7.73
CA MET A 219 3.05 10.24 7.32
C MET A 219 2.63 10.40 5.86
N MET A 220 3.17 9.57 4.96
CA MET A 220 2.81 9.55 3.53
C MET A 220 1.34 9.17 3.31
N PHE A 221 0.80 8.25 4.11
CA PHE A 221 -0.61 7.84 3.99
C PHE A 221 -1.59 9.00 4.24
N TYR A 222 -1.26 9.93 5.13
CA TYR A 222 -2.07 11.10 5.42
C TYR A 222 -1.71 12.35 4.59
N ASP A 223 -0.73 12.22 3.69
CA ASP A 223 -0.23 13.31 2.85
C ASP A 223 -1.12 13.49 1.60
N VAL A 224 -2.17 14.29 1.75
CA VAL A 224 -3.17 14.48 0.68
C VAL A 224 -2.58 15.18 -0.56
N ASN A 225 -1.58 16.03 -0.36
CA ASN A 225 -1.02 16.92 -1.40
C ASN A 225 0.38 16.47 -1.88
N ASN A 226 0.86 15.32 -1.43
CA ASN A 226 2.21 14.80 -1.67
C ASN A 226 3.36 15.73 -1.20
N SER A 227 3.08 16.79 -0.44
CA SER A 227 4.11 17.74 0.01
C SER A 227 5.11 17.11 0.96
N ILE A 228 4.66 16.23 1.86
CA ILE A 228 5.53 15.50 2.80
C ILE A 228 6.37 14.48 2.04
N SER A 229 5.79 13.82 1.05
CA SER A 229 6.47 12.84 0.20
C SER A 229 7.56 13.50 -0.65
N ASP A 230 7.30 14.69 -1.20
CA ASP A 230 8.29 15.46 -1.96
C ASP A 230 9.45 15.94 -1.08
N GLU A 231 9.17 16.46 0.12
CA GLU A 231 10.21 16.84 1.08
C GLU A 231 11.03 15.62 1.53
N LEU A 232 10.39 14.48 1.78
CA LEU A 232 11.08 13.24 2.13
C LEU A 232 12.01 12.76 1.01
N ARG A 233 11.56 12.85 -0.24
CA ARG A 233 12.36 12.52 -1.42
C ARG A 233 13.65 13.32 -1.45
N ILE A 234 13.54 14.65 -1.33
CA ILE A 234 14.68 15.55 -1.35
C ILE A 234 15.63 15.25 -0.18
N ALA A 235 15.09 15.08 1.02
CA ALA A 235 15.86 14.80 2.22
C ALA A 235 16.62 13.46 2.14
N LEU A 236 15.96 12.38 1.65
CA LEU A 236 16.57 11.07 1.47
C LEU A 236 17.68 11.09 0.42
N LEU A 237 17.42 11.67 -0.75
CA LEU A 237 18.43 11.77 -1.82
C LEU A 237 19.65 12.51 -1.33
N LYS A 238 19.47 13.66 -0.69
CA LYS A 238 20.56 14.46 -0.13
C LYS A 238 21.34 13.67 0.91
N ARG A 239 20.64 13.06 1.88
CA ARG A 239 21.31 12.37 2.99
C ARG A 239 22.06 11.12 2.53
N THR A 240 21.51 10.38 1.58
CA THR A 240 22.18 9.23 0.99
C THR A 240 23.44 9.62 0.21
N GLN A 241 23.45 10.82 -0.42
CA GLN A 241 24.66 11.36 -1.05
C GLN A 241 25.71 11.81 -0.04
N GLU A 242 25.30 12.42 1.08
CA GLU A 242 26.19 12.83 2.17
C GLU A 242 26.78 11.65 2.94
N LYS A 243 26.04 10.53 3.02
CA LYS A 243 26.39 9.31 3.77
C LYS A 243 26.31 8.07 2.87
N PRO A 244 27.13 7.99 1.83
CA PRO A 244 27.03 6.93 0.82
C PRO A 244 27.25 5.52 1.37
N ASP A 245 27.94 5.40 2.51
CA ASP A 245 28.26 4.11 3.13
C ASP A 245 27.21 3.63 4.14
N ASN A 246 26.19 4.42 4.40
CA ASN A 246 25.09 4.03 5.28
C ASN A 246 24.10 3.15 4.51
N LEU A 247 24.08 1.85 4.82
CA LEU A 247 23.23 0.87 4.15
C LEU A 247 21.74 1.06 4.47
N GLU A 248 21.42 1.42 5.69
CA GLU A 248 20.04 1.59 6.16
C GLU A 248 19.37 2.78 5.45
N LEU A 249 20.10 3.88 5.27
CA LEU A 249 19.62 5.02 4.47
C LEU A 249 19.43 4.64 3.01
N ALA A 250 20.36 3.87 2.45
CA ALA A 250 20.27 3.37 1.09
C ALA A 250 19.05 2.45 0.91
N GLN A 251 18.80 1.54 1.86
CA GLN A 251 17.62 0.67 1.86
C GLN A 251 16.32 1.48 2.04
N LEU A 252 16.34 2.52 2.87
CA LEU A 252 15.20 3.40 3.05
C LEU A 252 14.86 4.15 1.75
N LEU A 253 15.87 4.56 0.99
CA LEU A 253 15.68 5.17 -0.32
C LEU A 253 15.10 4.17 -1.34
N VAL A 254 15.56 2.91 -1.35
CA VAL A 254 14.97 1.85 -2.20
C VAL A 254 13.49 1.66 -1.86
N TRP A 255 13.17 1.51 -0.57
CA TRP A 255 11.80 1.37 -0.12
C TRP A 255 10.93 2.56 -0.54
N PHE A 256 11.41 3.79 -0.32
CA PHE A 256 10.68 5.01 -0.68
C PHE A 256 10.46 5.10 -2.20
N ALA A 257 11.49 4.86 -2.99
CA ALA A 257 11.41 4.88 -4.44
C ALA A 257 10.37 3.87 -4.97
N LEU A 258 10.29 2.67 -4.38
CA LEU A 258 9.25 1.68 -4.71
C LEU A 258 7.83 2.16 -4.35
N GLN A 259 7.66 2.88 -3.24
CA GLN A 259 6.36 3.46 -2.87
C GLN A 259 5.91 4.56 -3.83
N GLN A 260 6.87 5.25 -4.47
CA GLN A 260 6.63 6.31 -5.46
C GLN A 260 6.63 5.80 -6.91
N GLU A 261 6.79 4.49 -7.11
CA GLU A 261 6.93 3.87 -8.44
C GLU A 261 8.16 4.40 -9.24
N ASP A 262 9.18 4.91 -8.53
CA ASP A 262 10.45 5.40 -9.09
C ASP A 262 11.44 4.23 -9.26
N TYR A 263 11.13 3.34 -10.17
CA TYR A 263 11.84 2.08 -10.35
C TYR A 263 13.30 2.24 -10.75
N ASP A 264 13.65 3.29 -11.49
CA ASP A 264 15.04 3.61 -11.88
C ASP A 264 15.90 3.90 -10.65
N ILE A 265 15.39 4.74 -9.73
CA ILE A 265 16.09 5.07 -8.48
C ILE A 265 16.20 3.82 -7.61
N ALA A 266 15.13 3.04 -7.50
CA ALA A 266 15.13 1.81 -6.72
C ALA A 266 16.18 0.82 -7.23
N LEU A 267 16.27 0.61 -8.55
CA LEU A 267 17.24 -0.30 -9.16
C LEU A 267 18.68 0.22 -9.00
N ALA A 268 18.94 1.47 -9.33
CA ALA A 268 20.27 2.07 -9.22
C ALA A 268 20.80 1.99 -7.79
N GLN A 269 19.94 2.24 -6.80
CA GLN A 269 20.31 2.18 -5.39
C GLN A 269 20.52 0.73 -4.91
N SER A 270 19.67 -0.21 -5.34
CA SER A 270 19.85 -1.63 -5.02
C SER A 270 21.16 -2.19 -5.58
N GLN A 271 21.53 -1.80 -6.82
CA GLN A 271 22.83 -2.15 -7.41
C GLN A 271 23.99 -1.49 -6.66
N SER A 272 23.82 -0.26 -6.15
CA SER A 272 24.83 0.41 -5.34
C SER A 272 25.06 -0.31 -4.00
N ILE A 273 24.00 -0.79 -3.36
CA ILE A 273 24.10 -1.61 -2.14
C ILE A 273 24.82 -2.91 -2.48
N ASP A 274 24.43 -3.58 -3.55
CA ASP A 274 25.01 -4.87 -3.95
C ASP A 274 26.52 -4.78 -4.26
N ARG A 275 26.98 -3.72 -4.90
CA ARG A 275 28.42 -3.50 -5.14
C ARG A 275 29.25 -3.44 -3.85
N LYS A 276 28.60 -3.15 -2.71
CA LYS A 276 29.25 -3.08 -1.39
C LYS A 276 29.12 -4.37 -0.59
N THR A 277 27.94 -5.00 -0.65
CA THR A 277 27.58 -6.14 0.19
C THR A 277 27.72 -7.49 -0.53
N HIS A 278 27.62 -7.49 -1.85
CA HIS A 278 27.65 -8.68 -2.72
C HIS A 278 26.57 -9.72 -2.39
N ASP A 279 25.44 -9.30 -1.82
CA ASP A 279 24.38 -10.18 -1.33
C ASP A 279 22.95 -9.79 -1.78
N GLN A 280 22.82 -8.83 -2.71
CA GLN A 280 21.53 -8.29 -3.11
C GLN A 280 20.91 -8.96 -4.35
N ASP A 281 21.47 -10.02 -4.88
CA ASP A 281 20.95 -10.70 -6.10
C ASP A 281 19.45 -11.01 -5.98
N GLY A 282 19.03 -11.55 -4.83
CA GLY A 282 17.62 -11.87 -4.59
C GLY A 282 16.70 -10.64 -4.56
N GLN A 283 17.17 -9.54 -3.99
CA GLN A 283 16.41 -8.29 -3.94
C GLN A 283 16.31 -7.65 -5.33
N ILE A 284 17.41 -7.63 -6.09
CA ILE A 284 17.43 -7.11 -7.46
C ILE A 284 16.54 -7.96 -8.36
N ASN A 285 16.59 -9.31 -8.23
CA ASN A 285 15.73 -10.21 -8.97
C ASN A 285 14.23 -9.95 -8.67
N ASN A 286 13.89 -9.77 -7.39
CA ASN A 286 12.51 -9.44 -6.98
C ASN A 286 12.07 -8.06 -7.49
N LEU A 287 12.92 -7.04 -7.38
CA LEU A 287 12.66 -5.71 -7.92
C LEU A 287 12.44 -5.75 -9.44
N SER A 288 13.28 -6.50 -10.17
CA SER A 288 13.12 -6.70 -11.62
C SER A 288 11.78 -7.35 -11.96
N SER A 289 11.33 -8.33 -11.14
CA SER A 289 10.01 -8.95 -11.28
C SER A 289 8.87 -7.94 -11.02
N ILE A 290 9.00 -7.08 -10.02
CA ILE A 290 8.04 -5.99 -9.77
C ILE A 290 7.99 -5.04 -10.97
N CYS A 291 9.12 -4.63 -11.51
CA CYS A 291 9.21 -3.79 -12.71
C CYS A 291 8.51 -4.46 -13.91
N LEU A 292 8.76 -5.77 -14.11
CA LEU A 292 8.14 -6.55 -15.17
C LEU A 292 6.60 -6.54 -15.08
N ASN A 293 6.08 -6.78 -13.88
CA ASN A 293 4.63 -6.78 -13.61
C ASN A 293 3.99 -5.39 -13.80
N ASN A 294 4.75 -4.33 -13.54
CA ASN A 294 4.33 -2.94 -13.76
C ASN A 294 4.66 -2.42 -15.16
N LYS A 295 4.93 -3.31 -16.13
CA LYS A 295 5.23 -2.99 -17.54
C LYS A 295 6.47 -2.10 -17.74
N GLN A 296 7.37 -2.05 -16.76
CA GLN A 296 8.65 -1.34 -16.83
C GLN A 296 9.73 -2.29 -17.38
N PHE A 297 9.53 -2.72 -18.64
CA PHE A 297 10.30 -3.82 -19.25
C PHE A 297 11.79 -3.52 -19.36
N ASP A 298 12.17 -2.29 -19.67
CA ASP A 298 13.58 -1.91 -19.84
C ASP A 298 14.30 -1.90 -18.50
N ILE A 299 13.65 -1.41 -17.45
CA ILE A 299 14.20 -1.41 -16.08
C ILE A 299 14.30 -2.84 -15.54
N ALA A 300 13.26 -3.65 -15.77
CA ALA A 300 13.28 -5.07 -15.41
C ALA A 300 14.46 -5.79 -16.07
N LYS A 301 14.65 -5.57 -17.36
CA LYS A 301 15.75 -6.14 -18.14
C LYS A 301 17.12 -5.69 -17.63
N GLN A 302 17.29 -4.41 -17.27
CA GLN A 302 18.53 -3.91 -16.68
C GLN A 302 18.87 -4.62 -15.37
N GLY A 303 17.90 -4.80 -14.49
CA GLY A 303 18.10 -5.50 -13.22
C GLY A 303 18.45 -6.97 -13.42
N TYR A 304 17.76 -7.68 -14.30
CA TYR A 304 18.11 -9.06 -14.63
C TYR A 304 19.48 -9.18 -15.30
N SER A 305 19.82 -8.27 -16.23
CA SER A 305 21.13 -8.27 -16.90
C SER A 305 22.27 -8.06 -15.91
N TYR A 306 22.09 -7.19 -14.91
CA TYR A 306 23.06 -6.99 -13.84
C TYR A 306 23.37 -8.29 -13.08
N ILE A 307 22.34 -9.11 -12.80
CA ILE A 307 22.54 -10.43 -12.15
C ILE A 307 23.27 -11.37 -13.10
N MET A 308 22.93 -11.38 -14.38
CA MET A 308 23.55 -12.24 -15.39
C MET A 308 25.04 -11.91 -15.62
N GLU A 309 25.44 -10.63 -15.52
CA GLU A 309 26.84 -10.19 -15.62
C GLU A 309 27.73 -10.79 -14.53
N LYS A 310 27.17 -11.18 -13.38
CA LYS A 310 27.88 -11.90 -12.31
C LYS A 310 28.16 -13.37 -12.68
N GLY A 311 27.53 -13.87 -13.74
CA GLY A 311 27.71 -15.23 -14.25
C GLY A 311 26.89 -16.30 -13.50
N LYS A 312 27.10 -17.56 -13.89
CA LYS A 312 26.37 -18.73 -13.37
C LYS A 312 26.65 -19.06 -11.89
N SER A 313 27.55 -18.33 -11.24
CA SER A 313 27.78 -18.43 -9.79
C SER A 313 26.63 -17.79 -8.97
N SER A 314 25.90 -16.86 -9.53
CA SER A 314 24.70 -16.34 -8.89
C SER A 314 23.58 -17.39 -8.87
N PRO A 315 22.97 -17.69 -7.72
CA PRO A 315 21.84 -18.61 -7.63
C PRO A 315 20.59 -18.11 -8.37
N TYR A 316 20.57 -16.86 -8.76
CA TYR A 316 19.46 -16.21 -9.50
C TYR A 316 19.72 -16.09 -11.00
N TYR A 317 20.85 -16.60 -11.52
CA TYR A 317 21.22 -16.49 -12.93
C TYR A 317 20.12 -17.04 -13.86
N GLY A 318 19.62 -18.26 -13.62
CA GLY A 318 18.58 -18.89 -14.43
C GLY A 318 17.27 -18.07 -14.41
N GLN A 319 16.87 -17.59 -13.21
CA GLN A 319 15.69 -16.73 -13.08
C GLN A 319 15.86 -15.41 -13.82
N ALA A 320 17.02 -14.80 -13.75
CA ALA A 320 17.35 -13.56 -14.44
C ALA A 320 17.36 -13.74 -15.97
N LEU A 321 17.90 -14.86 -16.46
CA LEU A 321 17.86 -15.20 -17.88
C LEU A 321 16.41 -15.34 -18.38
N CYS A 322 15.58 -16.11 -17.69
CA CYS A 322 14.15 -16.22 -17.99
C CYS A 322 13.44 -14.86 -17.91
N GLY A 323 13.79 -14.04 -16.92
CA GLY A 323 13.24 -12.71 -16.71
C GLY A 323 13.56 -11.75 -17.88
N THR A 324 14.79 -11.75 -18.40
CA THR A 324 15.15 -10.93 -19.58
C THR A 324 14.37 -11.33 -20.82
N ILE A 325 14.21 -12.64 -21.03
CA ILE A 325 13.45 -13.20 -22.15
C ILE A 325 11.96 -12.80 -22.02
N LYS A 326 11.41 -12.95 -20.83
CA LYS A 326 10.00 -12.58 -20.55
C LYS A 326 9.76 -11.09 -20.74
N ALA A 327 10.72 -10.24 -20.32
CA ALA A 327 10.63 -8.79 -20.52
C ALA A 327 10.62 -8.42 -22.02
N ASP A 328 11.50 -9.01 -22.81
CA ASP A 328 11.54 -8.80 -24.26
C ASP A 328 10.22 -9.27 -24.93
N TYR A 329 9.69 -10.43 -24.52
CA TYR A 329 8.42 -10.96 -25.02
C TYR A 329 7.24 -10.05 -24.67
N MET A 330 7.10 -9.67 -23.40
CA MET A 330 6.01 -8.79 -22.97
C MET A 330 6.09 -7.40 -23.59
N LYS A 331 7.30 -6.88 -23.83
CA LYS A 331 7.51 -5.62 -24.55
C LYS A 331 7.00 -5.70 -25.98
N LEU A 332 7.31 -6.79 -26.71
CA LEU A 332 6.79 -7.03 -28.07
C LEU A 332 5.27 -7.13 -28.09
N GLN A 333 4.69 -7.87 -27.14
CA GLN A 333 3.23 -8.00 -27.01
C GLN A 333 2.54 -6.66 -26.74
N THR A 334 3.03 -5.90 -25.76
CA THR A 334 2.45 -4.59 -25.39
C THR A 334 2.55 -3.57 -26.53
N ALA A 335 3.60 -3.65 -27.34
CA ALA A 335 3.74 -2.84 -28.54
C ALA A 335 2.81 -3.29 -29.69
N ASN A 336 2.06 -4.38 -29.52
CA ASN A 336 1.29 -5.06 -30.56
C ASN A 336 2.15 -5.31 -31.83
N ASN A 337 3.39 -5.76 -31.60
CA ASN A 337 4.36 -5.97 -32.67
C ASN A 337 3.96 -7.21 -33.46
N LYS A 338 3.70 -7.03 -34.77
CA LYS A 338 3.35 -8.11 -35.71
C LYS A 338 4.57 -8.64 -36.48
N ASP A 339 5.81 -8.19 -36.14
CA ASP A 339 7.03 -8.67 -36.81
C ASP A 339 7.37 -10.10 -36.34
N THR A 340 6.94 -11.07 -37.14
CA THR A 340 7.22 -12.50 -36.92
C THR A 340 8.72 -12.78 -36.74
N LYS A 341 9.60 -12.04 -37.45
CA LYS A 341 11.05 -12.21 -37.31
C LYS A 341 11.57 -11.83 -35.90
N ALA A 342 10.92 -10.87 -35.23
CA ALA A 342 11.28 -10.52 -33.87
C ALA A 342 10.99 -11.70 -32.93
N TYR A 343 9.84 -12.33 -33.08
CA TYR A 343 9.48 -13.53 -32.31
C TYR A 343 10.34 -14.75 -32.66
N GLU A 344 10.72 -14.95 -33.92
CA GLU A 344 11.65 -16.01 -34.32
C GLU A 344 13.03 -15.82 -33.66
N ARG A 345 13.56 -14.60 -33.64
CA ARG A 345 14.83 -14.30 -32.94
C ARG A 345 14.73 -14.60 -31.44
N LEU A 346 13.60 -14.25 -30.82
CA LEU A 346 13.37 -14.51 -29.41
C LEU A 346 13.23 -16.01 -29.14
N SER A 347 12.49 -16.74 -29.98
CA SER A 347 12.37 -18.20 -29.90
C SER A 347 13.74 -18.88 -29.97
N LYS A 348 14.60 -18.50 -30.94
CA LYS A 348 15.96 -19.02 -31.05
C LYS A 348 16.81 -18.74 -29.80
N ARG A 349 16.68 -17.53 -29.24
CA ARG A 349 17.38 -17.19 -27.98
C ARG A 349 16.90 -18.07 -26.81
N ILE A 350 15.63 -18.46 -26.80
CA ILE A 350 15.08 -19.38 -25.80
C ILE A 350 15.68 -20.77 -25.99
N ASP A 351 15.81 -21.24 -27.25
CA ASP A 351 16.43 -22.55 -27.53
C ASP A 351 17.88 -22.60 -27.02
N GLU A 352 18.63 -21.52 -27.17
CA GLU A 352 20.00 -21.42 -26.62
C GLU A 352 20.00 -21.42 -25.07
N ALA A 353 19.00 -20.76 -24.46
CA ALA A 353 18.88 -20.60 -23.01
C ALA A 353 18.56 -21.93 -22.27
N TYR A 354 17.97 -22.92 -22.94
CA TYR A 354 17.69 -24.23 -22.30
C TYR A 354 18.93 -24.92 -21.75
N ASN A 355 20.10 -24.66 -22.31
CA ASN A 355 21.37 -25.21 -21.81
C ASN A 355 21.90 -24.52 -20.56
N ASP A 356 21.33 -23.36 -20.22
CA ASP A 356 21.81 -22.45 -19.18
C ASP A 356 20.86 -22.32 -17.98
N VAL A 357 19.68 -22.92 -18.08
CA VAL A 357 18.68 -22.91 -16.99
C VAL A 357 18.66 -24.25 -16.24
N GLY A 358 18.41 -24.16 -14.94
CA GLY A 358 18.16 -25.34 -14.10
C GLY A 358 16.71 -25.83 -14.21
N THR A 359 16.44 -27.00 -13.64
CA THR A 359 15.11 -27.62 -13.63
C THR A 359 14.02 -26.70 -13.04
N ASN A 360 14.38 -25.84 -12.09
CA ASN A 360 13.44 -24.91 -11.43
C ASN A 360 12.99 -23.77 -12.35
N ASP A 361 13.76 -23.43 -13.38
CA ASP A 361 13.46 -22.34 -14.31
C ASP A 361 12.99 -22.84 -15.68
N LEU A 362 13.11 -24.16 -15.89
CA LEU A 362 12.72 -24.83 -17.13
C LEU A 362 11.25 -24.58 -17.49
N THR A 363 10.36 -24.69 -16.53
CA THR A 363 8.91 -24.46 -16.72
C THR A 363 8.63 -23.05 -17.23
N LYS A 364 9.25 -22.02 -16.63
CA LYS A 364 9.05 -20.62 -17.03
C LYS A 364 9.50 -20.36 -18.46
N LEU A 365 10.65 -20.93 -18.81
CA LEU A 365 11.21 -20.81 -20.17
C LEU A 365 10.30 -21.52 -21.19
N THR A 366 9.88 -22.75 -20.89
CA THR A 366 8.97 -23.55 -21.73
C THR A 366 7.63 -22.86 -21.94
N LEU A 367 7.03 -22.29 -20.88
CA LEU A 367 5.77 -21.55 -20.99
C LEU A 367 5.91 -20.34 -21.94
N THR A 368 7.01 -19.58 -21.83
CA THR A 368 7.26 -18.44 -22.72
C THR A 368 7.49 -18.88 -24.16
N GLN A 369 8.23 -19.97 -24.40
CA GLN A 369 8.46 -20.54 -25.72
C GLN A 369 7.16 -21.03 -26.35
N ALA A 370 6.34 -21.75 -25.57
CA ALA A 370 5.04 -22.24 -26.03
C ALA A 370 4.08 -21.08 -26.41
N ASP A 371 4.09 -19.99 -25.63
CA ASP A 371 3.33 -18.78 -25.96
C ASP A 371 3.77 -18.20 -27.32
N ILE A 372 5.08 -18.06 -27.53
CA ILE A 372 5.62 -17.54 -28.78
C ILE A 372 5.24 -18.46 -29.96
N MET A 373 5.46 -19.76 -29.81
CA MET A 373 5.16 -20.74 -30.85
C MET A 373 3.66 -20.73 -31.21
N ALA A 374 2.79 -20.87 -30.20
CA ALA A 374 1.36 -21.03 -30.45
C ALA A 374 0.65 -19.75 -30.89
N TYR A 375 1.02 -18.60 -30.30
CA TYR A 375 0.24 -17.37 -30.49
C TYR A 375 0.88 -16.35 -31.42
N GLN A 376 2.20 -16.46 -31.68
CA GLN A 376 2.91 -15.48 -32.53
C GLN A 376 3.47 -16.08 -33.84
N LEU A 377 3.79 -17.38 -33.80
CA LEU A 377 4.40 -18.07 -34.96
C LEU A 377 3.46 -19.09 -35.62
N ASP A 378 2.24 -19.26 -35.09
CA ASP A 378 1.25 -20.24 -35.55
C ASP A 378 1.77 -21.69 -35.59
N ARG A 379 2.64 -22.05 -34.63
CA ARG A 379 3.26 -23.37 -34.46
C ARG A 379 2.66 -24.10 -33.27
N SER A 380 1.34 -24.24 -33.25
CA SER A 380 0.63 -24.81 -32.09
C SER A 380 1.02 -26.27 -31.80
N GLU A 381 1.26 -27.08 -32.84
CA GLU A 381 1.70 -28.48 -32.68
C GLU A 381 3.05 -28.60 -32.01
N GLU A 382 4.02 -27.81 -32.43
CA GLU A 382 5.35 -27.78 -31.83
C GLU A 382 5.28 -27.33 -30.35
N ALA A 383 4.39 -26.37 -30.03
CA ALA A 383 4.17 -25.93 -28.68
C ALA A 383 3.56 -27.05 -27.79
N ILE A 384 2.59 -27.81 -28.33
CA ILE A 384 1.99 -28.96 -27.66
C ILE A 384 3.04 -30.04 -27.38
N GLU A 385 3.87 -30.37 -28.36
CA GLU A 385 4.96 -31.35 -28.22
C GLU A 385 5.96 -30.90 -27.14
N LEU A 386 6.41 -29.64 -27.18
CA LEU A 386 7.33 -29.06 -26.23
C LEU A 386 6.78 -29.13 -24.78
N LEU A 387 5.54 -28.70 -24.60
CA LEU A 387 4.87 -28.71 -23.28
C LEU A 387 4.70 -30.15 -22.76
N SER A 388 4.29 -31.07 -23.62
CA SER A 388 4.08 -32.49 -23.28
C SER A 388 5.40 -33.15 -22.84
N LYS A 389 6.47 -32.92 -23.59
CA LYS A 389 7.82 -33.41 -23.25
C LYS A 389 8.32 -32.83 -21.93
N THR A 390 8.14 -31.53 -21.70
CA THR A 390 8.56 -30.88 -20.44
C THR A 390 7.75 -31.41 -19.27
N LEU A 391 6.44 -31.67 -19.44
CA LEU A 391 5.55 -32.21 -18.42
C LEU A 391 6.03 -33.57 -17.88
N GLU A 392 6.69 -34.40 -18.71
CA GLU A 392 7.27 -35.67 -18.29
C GLU A 392 8.53 -35.49 -17.42
N THR A 393 9.26 -34.41 -17.61
CA THR A 393 10.56 -34.18 -16.95
C THR A 393 10.45 -33.46 -15.62
N VAL A 394 9.43 -32.58 -15.44
CA VAL A 394 9.28 -31.82 -14.20
C VAL A 394 8.68 -32.64 -13.06
N GLY A 395 9.21 -32.46 -11.84
CA GLY A 395 8.76 -33.18 -10.65
C GLY A 395 7.69 -32.45 -9.83
N SER A 396 7.72 -31.12 -9.84
CA SER A 396 6.86 -30.26 -9.03
C SER A 396 5.40 -30.34 -9.47
N LYS A 397 4.48 -30.46 -8.51
CA LYS A 397 3.03 -30.41 -8.80
C LYS A 397 2.61 -29.06 -9.38
N GLN A 398 3.24 -27.98 -8.89
CA GLN A 398 2.97 -26.62 -9.34
C GLN A 398 3.36 -26.47 -10.82
N ASP A 399 4.61 -26.86 -11.18
CA ASP A 399 5.10 -26.79 -12.55
C ASP A 399 4.23 -27.62 -13.50
N LYS A 400 3.84 -28.84 -13.07
CA LYS A 400 2.92 -29.69 -13.85
C LYS A 400 1.57 -29.03 -14.08
N ALA A 401 1.06 -28.31 -13.09
CA ALA A 401 -0.22 -27.60 -13.22
C ALA A 401 -0.10 -26.43 -14.21
N GLU A 402 0.95 -25.62 -14.12
CA GLU A 402 1.19 -24.50 -15.05
C GLU A 402 1.34 -24.98 -16.49
N LEU A 403 2.11 -26.05 -16.72
CA LEU A 403 2.27 -26.64 -18.04
C LEU A 403 0.94 -27.19 -18.58
N LYS A 404 0.15 -27.89 -17.73
CA LYS A 404 -1.18 -28.42 -18.13
C LYS A 404 -2.16 -27.32 -18.45
N LEU A 405 -2.17 -26.22 -17.68
CA LEU A 405 -3.02 -25.06 -17.97
C LEU A 405 -2.68 -24.47 -19.34
N LYS A 406 -1.39 -24.26 -19.61
CA LYS A 406 -0.94 -23.72 -20.90
C LYS A 406 -1.28 -24.67 -22.05
N LEU A 407 -1.07 -25.97 -21.86
CA LEU A 407 -1.41 -26.99 -22.86
C LEU A 407 -2.91 -27.01 -23.14
N ALA A 408 -3.74 -26.91 -22.11
CA ALA A 408 -5.19 -26.81 -22.24
C ALA A 408 -5.62 -25.53 -22.99
N ASP A 409 -4.97 -24.39 -22.70
CA ASP A 409 -5.25 -23.14 -23.42
C ASP A 409 -4.97 -23.25 -24.92
N ILE A 410 -3.88 -23.95 -25.29
CA ILE A 410 -3.51 -24.16 -26.71
C ILE A 410 -4.48 -25.15 -27.39
N TYR A 411 -4.87 -26.23 -26.71
CA TYR A 411 -5.91 -27.13 -27.23
C TYR A 411 -7.24 -26.40 -27.45
N LEU A 412 -7.66 -25.58 -26.50
CA LEU A 412 -8.89 -24.80 -26.64
C LEU A 412 -8.81 -23.81 -27.81
N ARG A 413 -7.64 -23.19 -28.03
CA ARG A 413 -7.42 -22.34 -29.20
C ARG A 413 -7.60 -23.10 -30.53
N LYS A 414 -7.27 -24.38 -30.56
CA LYS A 414 -7.42 -25.27 -31.72
C LYS A 414 -8.80 -25.89 -31.88
N ASP A 415 -9.80 -25.50 -31.10
CA ASP A 415 -11.11 -26.11 -30.99
C ASP A 415 -11.11 -27.56 -30.43
N GLU A 416 -10.01 -28.01 -29.81
CA GLU A 416 -9.87 -29.32 -29.17
C GLU A 416 -10.40 -29.27 -27.73
N VAL A 417 -11.72 -29.14 -27.62
CA VAL A 417 -12.45 -28.85 -26.37
C VAL A 417 -12.29 -29.94 -25.32
N TRP A 418 -12.24 -31.22 -25.74
CA TRP A 418 -12.18 -32.36 -24.82
C TRP A 418 -10.82 -32.47 -24.13
N GLU A 419 -9.76 -32.28 -24.88
CA GLU A 419 -8.38 -32.26 -24.39
C GLU A 419 -8.19 -31.13 -23.37
N ALA A 420 -8.68 -29.96 -23.71
CA ALA A 420 -8.64 -28.80 -22.80
C ALA A 420 -9.43 -29.06 -21.51
N THR A 421 -10.66 -29.58 -21.62
CA THR A 421 -11.50 -29.94 -20.47
C THR A 421 -10.81 -30.95 -19.54
N LEU A 422 -10.20 -31.99 -20.13
CA LEU A 422 -9.49 -33.02 -19.36
C LEU A 422 -8.35 -32.43 -18.54
N LEU A 423 -7.52 -31.60 -19.15
CA LEU A 423 -6.35 -30.98 -18.51
C LEU A 423 -6.78 -30.00 -17.42
N TYR A 424 -7.73 -29.10 -17.68
CA TYR A 424 -8.29 -28.22 -16.63
C TYR A 424 -8.84 -29.01 -15.45
N SER A 425 -9.60 -30.08 -15.71
CA SER A 425 -10.16 -30.91 -14.65
C SER A 425 -9.09 -31.66 -13.84
N GLN A 426 -7.98 -32.07 -14.47
CA GLN A 426 -6.85 -32.68 -13.76
C GLN A 426 -6.16 -31.67 -12.84
N VAL A 427 -5.98 -30.43 -13.26
CA VAL A 427 -5.37 -29.38 -12.42
C VAL A 427 -6.31 -29.02 -11.27
N ASP A 428 -7.58 -28.75 -11.52
CA ASP A 428 -8.59 -28.47 -10.49
C ASP A 428 -8.62 -29.58 -9.42
N LYS A 429 -8.62 -30.85 -9.84
CA LYS A 429 -8.63 -31.98 -8.90
C LYS A 429 -7.35 -32.11 -8.09
N SER A 430 -6.17 -31.84 -8.70
CA SER A 430 -4.86 -32.00 -8.04
C SER A 430 -4.52 -30.87 -7.07
N LEU A 431 -5.04 -29.66 -7.30
CA LEU A 431 -4.76 -28.43 -6.55
C LEU A 431 -6.06 -27.73 -6.10
N LYS A 432 -7.04 -28.49 -5.65
CA LYS A 432 -8.43 -28.08 -5.43
C LYS A 432 -8.61 -26.77 -4.64
N GLU A 433 -7.80 -26.55 -3.61
CA GLU A 433 -7.89 -25.37 -2.73
C GLU A 433 -6.74 -24.36 -2.98
N GLU A 434 -5.96 -24.56 -4.03
CA GLU A 434 -4.84 -23.72 -4.39
C GLU A 434 -5.21 -22.76 -5.54
N PRO A 435 -4.49 -21.62 -5.69
CA PRO A 435 -4.78 -20.63 -6.73
C PRO A 435 -4.86 -21.19 -8.15
N LEU A 436 -3.92 -22.10 -8.53
CA LEU A 436 -3.93 -22.71 -9.87
C LEU A 436 -5.12 -23.66 -10.08
N GLY A 437 -5.58 -24.33 -9.02
CA GLY A 437 -6.79 -25.16 -9.09
C GLY A 437 -8.04 -24.29 -9.30
N HIS A 438 -8.12 -23.17 -8.62
CA HIS A 438 -9.19 -22.18 -8.83
C HIS A 438 -9.14 -21.58 -10.25
N GLU A 439 -7.94 -21.28 -10.76
CA GLU A 439 -7.75 -20.82 -12.14
C GLU A 439 -8.22 -21.89 -13.15
N ALA A 440 -7.82 -23.14 -12.95
CA ALA A 440 -8.25 -24.25 -13.79
C ALA A 440 -9.79 -24.40 -13.82
N ARG A 441 -10.44 -24.30 -12.66
CA ARG A 441 -11.91 -24.34 -12.54
C ARG A 441 -12.56 -23.18 -13.27
N PHE A 442 -12.02 -21.97 -13.13
CA PHE A 442 -12.51 -20.79 -13.84
C PHE A 442 -12.39 -20.97 -15.36
N LYS A 443 -11.21 -21.36 -15.86
CA LYS A 443 -10.97 -21.63 -17.29
C LYS A 443 -11.89 -22.72 -17.84
N ASN A 444 -12.16 -23.76 -17.07
CA ASN A 444 -13.11 -24.81 -17.45
C ASN A 444 -14.55 -24.27 -17.47
N ALA A 445 -14.95 -23.43 -16.52
CA ALA A 445 -16.26 -22.76 -16.55
C ALA A 445 -16.39 -21.82 -17.76
N GLN A 446 -15.34 -21.09 -18.10
CA GLN A 446 -15.28 -20.23 -19.30
C GLN A 446 -15.37 -21.04 -20.59
N LEU A 447 -14.67 -22.18 -20.67
CA LEU A 447 -14.80 -23.12 -21.79
C LEU A 447 -16.25 -23.59 -21.94
N ARG A 448 -16.93 -23.97 -20.83
CA ARG A 448 -18.35 -24.39 -20.86
C ARG A 448 -19.28 -23.26 -21.31
N TYR A 449 -18.99 -22.03 -20.92
CA TYR A 449 -19.69 -20.86 -21.46
C TYR A 449 -19.52 -20.74 -22.98
N PHE A 450 -18.32 -20.91 -23.51
CA PHE A 450 -18.04 -20.83 -24.96
C PHE A 450 -18.82 -21.85 -25.78
N ILE A 451 -19.06 -23.05 -25.24
CA ILE A 451 -19.76 -24.11 -25.94
C ILE A 451 -21.29 -24.21 -25.60
N GLY A 452 -21.80 -23.23 -24.84
CA GLY A 452 -23.22 -23.11 -24.54
C GLY A 452 -23.73 -23.96 -23.36
N GLU A 453 -22.83 -24.52 -22.55
CA GLU A 453 -23.21 -25.31 -21.34
C GLU A 453 -23.35 -24.39 -20.12
N TYR A 454 -24.28 -23.44 -20.17
CA TYR A 454 -24.42 -22.34 -19.20
C TYR A 454 -24.74 -22.78 -17.78
N GLU A 455 -25.60 -23.78 -17.58
CA GLU A 455 -25.95 -24.28 -16.24
C GLU A 455 -24.71 -24.84 -15.54
N TRP A 456 -23.91 -25.61 -16.28
CA TRP A 456 -22.68 -26.17 -15.74
C TRP A 456 -21.68 -25.05 -15.42
N ALA A 457 -21.46 -24.11 -16.34
CA ALA A 457 -20.60 -22.96 -16.12
C ALA A 457 -21.02 -22.18 -14.87
N GLN A 458 -22.32 -21.86 -14.74
CA GLN A 458 -22.87 -21.13 -13.60
C GLN A 458 -22.66 -21.86 -12.26
N SER A 459 -22.80 -23.18 -12.24
CA SER A 459 -22.54 -24.00 -11.07
C SER A 459 -21.12 -23.86 -10.57
N GLN A 460 -20.12 -23.93 -11.48
CA GLN A 460 -18.70 -23.79 -11.12
C GLN A 460 -18.37 -22.35 -10.69
N LEU A 461 -18.91 -21.35 -11.40
CA LEU A 461 -18.71 -19.94 -11.05
C LEU A 461 -19.26 -19.60 -9.66
N ASN A 462 -20.40 -20.18 -9.28
CA ASN A 462 -20.97 -19.98 -7.94
C ASN A 462 -20.05 -20.50 -6.81
N VAL A 463 -19.34 -21.60 -7.04
CA VAL A 463 -18.34 -22.11 -6.09
C VAL A 463 -17.17 -21.14 -5.97
N LEU A 464 -16.68 -20.61 -7.10
CA LEU A 464 -15.53 -19.70 -7.15
C LEU A 464 -15.80 -18.35 -6.47
N LYS A 465 -17.01 -17.80 -6.58
CA LYS A 465 -17.42 -16.55 -5.91
C LYS A 465 -17.26 -16.61 -4.39
N ALA A 466 -17.42 -17.77 -3.78
CA ALA A 466 -17.44 -17.92 -2.33
C ALA A 466 -16.09 -18.31 -1.71
N ALA A 467 -15.14 -18.86 -2.49
CA ALA A 467 -14.04 -19.66 -1.93
C ALA A 467 -12.63 -19.18 -2.28
N THR A 468 -12.43 -18.06 -3.01
CA THR A 468 -11.14 -17.83 -3.67
C THR A 468 -10.49 -16.47 -3.40
N SER A 469 -9.29 -16.27 -3.97
CA SER A 469 -8.65 -14.96 -4.04
C SER A 469 -9.58 -13.94 -4.71
N LYS A 470 -9.51 -12.67 -4.28
CA LYS A 470 -10.38 -11.60 -4.77
C LYS A 470 -10.40 -11.46 -6.31
N LEU A 471 -9.27 -11.73 -6.97
CA LEU A 471 -9.16 -11.58 -8.42
C LEU A 471 -10.04 -12.62 -9.16
N ILE A 472 -9.84 -13.92 -8.92
CA ILE A 472 -10.62 -14.99 -9.56
C ILE A 472 -12.10 -14.91 -9.17
N ALA A 473 -12.41 -14.50 -7.93
CA ALA A 473 -13.79 -14.29 -7.51
C ALA A 473 -14.48 -13.18 -8.31
N ASN A 474 -13.79 -12.09 -8.62
CA ASN A 474 -14.31 -11.01 -9.46
C ASN A 474 -14.56 -11.47 -10.91
N ASP A 475 -13.59 -12.19 -11.50
CA ASP A 475 -13.74 -12.74 -12.85
C ASP A 475 -14.93 -13.72 -12.93
N ALA A 476 -15.04 -14.59 -11.92
CA ALA A 476 -16.16 -15.53 -11.81
C ALA A 476 -17.51 -14.81 -11.63
N MET A 477 -17.54 -13.72 -10.86
CA MET A 477 -18.72 -12.89 -10.68
C MET A 477 -19.12 -12.22 -11.99
N THR A 478 -18.19 -11.63 -12.70
CA THR A 478 -18.42 -10.96 -13.99
C THR A 478 -19.00 -11.93 -15.01
N LEU A 479 -18.36 -13.09 -15.23
CA LEU A 479 -18.88 -14.09 -16.18
C LEU A 479 -20.24 -14.63 -15.76
N SER A 480 -20.45 -14.83 -14.45
CA SER A 480 -21.73 -15.26 -13.92
C SER A 480 -22.86 -14.24 -14.15
N LEU A 481 -22.56 -12.93 -14.05
CA LEU A 481 -23.54 -11.87 -14.36
C LEU A 481 -23.87 -11.87 -15.86
N VAL A 482 -22.86 -11.96 -16.73
CA VAL A 482 -23.08 -12.08 -18.18
C VAL A 482 -24.07 -13.20 -18.51
N ILE A 483 -23.84 -14.38 -17.95
CA ILE A 483 -24.72 -15.54 -18.19
C ILE A 483 -26.13 -15.28 -17.65
N LYS A 484 -26.22 -14.83 -16.40
CA LYS A 484 -27.50 -14.65 -15.71
C LYS A 484 -28.37 -13.59 -16.38
N ASP A 485 -27.83 -12.41 -16.60
CA ASP A 485 -28.58 -11.26 -17.13
C ASP A 485 -29.09 -11.51 -18.54
N ASN A 486 -28.31 -12.18 -19.38
CA ASN A 486 -28.76 -12.55 -20.72
C ASN A 486 -29.85 -13.63 -20.69
N LEU A 487 -29.75 -14.65 -19.83
CA LEU A 487 -30.75 -15.69 -19.70
C LEU A 487 -32.05 -15.21 -19.03
N GLU A 488 -32.00 -14.17 -18.19
CA GLU A 488 -33.21 -13.54 -17.64
C GLU A 488 -34.06 -12.84 -18.71
N VAL A 489 -33.44 -12.32 -19.75
CA VAL A 489 -34.12 -11.60 -20.83
C VAL A 489 -34.47 -12.55 -21.99
N ASP A 490 -33.56 -13.47 -22.32
CA ASP A 490 -33.73 -14.46 -23.37
C ASP A 490 -33.48 -15.87 -22.82
N THR A 491 -34.55 -16.51 -22.34
CA THR A 491 -34.51 -17.87 -21.78
C THR A 491 -34.10 -18.94 -22.78
N THR A 492 -34.16 -18.64 -24.08
CA THR A 492 -33.66 -19.55 -25.14
C THR A 492 -32.14 -19.55 -25.23
N GLY A 493 -31.48 -18.53 -24.67
CA GLY A 493 -30.04 -18.35 -24.72
C GLY A 493 -29.51 -18.01 -26.12
N THR A 494 -30.35 -17.61 -27.04
CA THR A 494 -29.94 -17.28 -28.44
C THR A 494 -28.94 -16.12 -28.45
N GLU A 495 -29.27 -15.01 -27.76
CA GLU A 495 -28.38 -13.84 -27.66
C GLU A 495 -27.09 -14.18 -26.90
N LEU A 496 -27.20 -14.94 -25.80
CA LEU A 496 -26.03 -15.39 -25.04
C LEU A 496 -25.10 -16.28 -25.87
N ASN A 497 -25.65 -17.16 -26.73
CA ASN A 497 -24.86 -17.97 -27.65
C ASN A 497 -24.07 -17.12 -28.65
N ARG A 498 -24.69 -16.06 -29.19
CA ARG A 498 -24.00 -15.12 -30.10
C ARG A 498 -22.83 -14.44 -29.38
N LEU A 499 -23.05 -13.96 -28.17
CA LEU A 499 -22.02 -13.30 -27.36
C LEU A 499 -20.90 -14.29 -26.96
N ALA A 500 -21.25 -15.50 -26.51
CA ALA A 500 -20.29 -16.55 -26.17
C ALA A 500 -19.40 -16.96 -27.36
N ARG A 501 -19.96 -17.01 -28.57
CA ARG A 501 -19.20 -17.26 -29.79
C ARG A 501 -18.24 -16.11 -30.11
N ALA A 502 -18.65 -14.86 -29.93
CA ALA A 502 -17.77 -13.71 -30.11
C ALA A 502 -16.64 -13.75 -29.08
N ASP A 503 -16.94 -13.97 -27.79
CA ASP A 503 -15.94 -14.10 -26.73
C ASP A 503 -14.98 -15.27 -27.00
N TYR A 504 -15.45 -16.38 -27.56
CA TYR A 504 -14.59 -17.49 -27.94
C TYR A 504 -13.64 -17.12 -29.08
N ARG A 505 -14.10 -16.37 -30.08
CA ARG A 505 -13.19 -15.86 -31.15
C ARG A 505 -12.16 -14.89 -30.60
N ILE A 506 -12.51 -14.03 -29.65
CA ILE A 506 -11.56 -13.17 -28.93
C ILE A 506 -10.50 -14.03 -28.21
N TYR A 507 -10.93 -15.06 -27.48
CA TYR A 507 -10.03 -15.99 -26.79
C TYR A 507 -9.06 -16.68 -27.76
N GLN A 508 -9.54 -17.08 -28.96
CA GLN A 508 -8.73 -17.67 -30.02
C GLN A 508 -7.82 -16.67 -30.75
N GLN A 509 -7.87 -15.37 -30.41
CA GLN A 509 -7.19 -14.27 -31.10
C GLN A 509 -7.62 -14.10 -32.56
N ARG A 510 -8.85 -14.51 -32.91
CA ARG A 510 -9.50 -14.31 -34.20
C ARG A 510 -10.33 -13.03 -34.16
N GLU A 511 -9.63 -11.89 -33.96
CA GLU A 511 -10.30 -10.62 -33.65
C GLU A 511 -11.25 -10.15 -34.77
N ASP A 512 -10.90 -10.35 -36.04
CA ASP A 512 -11.76 -9.90 -37.16
C ASP A 512 -13.07 -10.68 -37.22
N GLU A 513 -13.02 -12.00 -36.93
CA GLU A 513 -14.23 -12.83 -36.79
C GLU A 513 -15.07 -12.39 -35.59
N ALA A 514 -14.40 -12.06 -34.50
CA ALA A 514 -15.07 -11.57 -33.29
C ALA A 514 -15.77 -10.23 -33.55
N VAL A 515 -15.11 -9.27 -34.19
CA VAL A 515 -15.68 -7.97 -34.54
C VAL A 515 -16.93 -8.12 -35.43
N ALA A 516 -16.89 -8.99 -36.42
CA ALA A 516 -18.05 -9.26 -37.26
C ALA A 516 -19.27 -9.80 -36.47
N LEU A 517 -19.03 -10.70 -35.52
CA LEU A 517 -20.09 -11.21 -34.63
C LEU A 517 -20.60 -10.13 -33.67
N LEU A 518 -19.70 -9.29 -33.13
CA LEU A 518 -20.06 -8.18 -32.24
C LEU A 518 -20.87 -7.11 -32.97
N ASP A 519 -20.53 -6.79 -34.20
CA ASP A 519 -21.27 -5.83 -35.03
C ASP A 519 -22.70 -6.29 -35.33
N ASP A 520 -22.90 -7.59 -35.55
CA ASP A 520 -24.21 -8.17 -35.70
C ASP A 520 -25.03 -8.04 -34.41
N ILE A 521 -24.41 -8.30 -33.21
CA ILE A 521 -25.08 -8.11 -31.92
C ILE A 521 -25.40 -6.63 -31.67
N ILE A 522 -24.49 -5.71 -31.99
CA ILE A 522 -24.72 -4.27 -31.82
C ILE A 522 -25.91 -3.80 -32.67
N ALA A 523 -26.03 -4.32 -33.90
CA ALA A 523 -27.11 -3.97 -34.82
C ALA A 523 -28.47 -4.54 -34.39
N THR A 524 -28.53 -5.81 -34.00
CA THR A 524 -29.77 -6.59 -33.84
C THR A 524 -30.07 -7.11 -32.45
N GLY A 525 -29.09 -7.08 -31.53
CA GLY A 525 -29.20 -7.60 -30.17
C GLY A 525 -30.16 -6.83 -29.28
N ASN A 526 -30.45 -7.39 -28.11
CA ASN A 526 -31.32 -6.78 -27.12
C ASN A 526 -30.55 -5.77 -26.23
N TYR A 527 -31.26 -5.12 -25.30
CA TYR A 527 -30.69 -4.09 -24.42
C TYR A 527 -29.67 -4.62 -23.40
N VAL A 528 -29.57 -5.95 -23.19
CA VAL A 528 -28.55 -6.58 -22.35
C VAL A 528 -27.32 -6.95 -23.17
N SER A 529 -27.48 -7.58 -24.32
CA SER A 529 -26.35 -8.06 -25.15
C SER A 529 -25.58 -6.94 -25.84
N LYS A 530 -26.25 -5.83 -26.24
CA LYS A 530 -25.61 -4.70 -26.90
C LYS A 530 -24.49 -4.03 -26.11
N PRO A 531 -24.69 -3.65 -24.82
CA PRO A 531 -23.59 -3.06 -24.01
C PRO A 531 -22.38 -3.99 -23.91
N HIS A 532 -22.60 -5.30 -23.79
CA HIS A 532 -21.52 -6.29 -23.78
C HIS A 532 -20.76 -6.31 -25.10
N ALA A 533 -21.48 -6.34 -26.22
CA ALA A 533 -20.85 -6.34 -27.52
C ALA A 533 -20.07 -5.06 -27.80
N LEU A 534 -20.62 -3.89 -27.45
CA LEU A 534 -19.92 -2.61 -27.53
C LEU A 534 -18.65 -2.60 -26.71
N PHE A 535 -18.71 -3.07 -25.46
CA PHE A 535 -17.56 -3.10 -24.56
C PHE A 535 -16.45 -4.01 -25.11
N ARG A 536 -16.79 -5.24 -25.55
CA ARG A 536 -15.83 -6.15 -26.17
C ARG A 536 -15.20 -5.60 -27.42
N LYS A 537 -15.99 -4.94 -28.27
CA LYS A 537 -15.47 -4.29 -29.47
C LYS A 537 -14.54 -3.12 -29.12
N ALA A 538 -14.91 -2.30 -28.15
CA ALA A 538 -14.07 -1.21 -27.67
C ALA A 538 -12.72 -1.71 -27.14
N GLU A 539 -12.69 -2.81 -26.38
CA GLU A 539 -11.45 -3.44 -25.91
C GLU A 539 -10.58 -3.96 -27.08
N ILE A 540 -11.18 -4.48 -28.15
CA ILE A 540 -10.44 -4.89 -29.35
C ILE A 540 -9.82 -3.67 -30.04
N GLU A 541 -10.59 -2.61 -30.25
CA GLU A 541 -10.09 -1.39 -30.90
C GLU A 541 -9.02 -0.68 -30.06
N GLU A 542 -9.15 -0.68 -28.72
CA GLU A 542 -8.11 -0.18 -27.80
C GLU A 542 -6.79 -0.97 -27.99
N ARG A 543 -6.85 -2.31 -28.06
CA ARG A 543 -5.67 -3.15 -28.35
C ARG A 543 -5.07 -2.89 -29.74
N ARG A 544 -5.90 -2.56 -30.73
CA ARG A 544 -5.48 -2.18 -32.06
C ARG A 544 -4.89 -0.77 -32.14
N LYS A 545 -4.95 -0.02 -31.04
CA LYS A 545 -4.57 1.40 -30.93
C LYS A 545 -5.46 2.35 -31.72
N GLU A 546 -6.66 1.90 -32.08
CA GLU A 546 -7.70 2.72 -32.68
C GLU A 546 -8.47 3.48 -31.58
N PHE A 547 -7.73 4.35 -30.86
CA PHE A 547 -8.16 4.97 -29.61
C PHE A 547 -9.43 5.81 -29.76
N ILE A 548 -9.60 6.52 -30.88
CA ILE A 548 -10.80 7.34 -31.13
C ILE A 548 -12.03 6.43 -31.25
N THR A 549 -11.91 5.33 -31.99
CA THR A 549 -13.00 4.36 -32.15
C THR A 549 -13.34 3.69 -30.83
N ALA A 550 -12.33 3.30 -30.04
CA ALA A 550 -12.52 2.69 -28.74
C ALA A 550 -13.24 3.63 -27.77
N GLU A 551 -12.80 4.88 -27.66
CA GLU A 551 -13.45 5.93 -26.85
C GLU A 551 -14.92 6.09 -27.21
N GLN A 552 -15.23 6.25 -28.51
CA GLN A 552 -16.60 6.41 -28.98
C GLN A 552 -17.49 5.23 -28.62
N LEU A 553 -16.99 3.99 -28.73
CA LEU A 553 -17.72 2.79 -28.36
C LEU A 553 -17.98 2.71 -26.85
N PHE A 554 -17.00 3.10 -26.02
CA PHE A 554 -17.19 3.16 -24.57
C PHE A 554 -18.21 4.24 -24.20
N LEU A 555 -18.13 5.44 -24.77
CA LEU A 555 -19.10 6.51 -24.52
C LEU A 555 -20.50 6.16 -25.01
N GLN A 556 -20.63 5.43 -26.10
CA GLN A 556 -21.91 4.92 -26.59
C GLN A 556 -22.61 4.02 -25.56
N ILE A 557 -21.88 3.23 -24.78
CA ILE A 557 -22.46 2.45 -23.67
C ILE A 557 -23.06 3.38 -22.62
N VAL A 558 -22.32 4.41 -22.23
CA VAL A 558 -22.75 5.36 -21.19
C VAL A 558 -23.99 6.15 -21.63
N GLU A 559 -24.10 6.47 -22.93
CA GLU A 559 -25.25 7.21 -23.46
C GLU A 559 -26.49 6.33 -23.65
N GLN A 560 -26.31 5.11 -24.18
CA GLN A 560 -27.43 4.23 -24.52
C GLN A 560 -27.89 3.33 -23.40
N SER A 561 -27.03 3.06 -22.43
CA SER A 561 -27.27 2.11 -21.34
C SER A 561 -26.63 2.60 -20.02
N PRO A 562 -26.99 3.80 -19.52
CA PRO A 562 -26.36 4.38 -18.32
C PRO A 562 -26.55 3.54 -17.05
N ASP A 563 -27.62 2.75 -17.00
CA ASP A 563 -27.92 1.84 -15.87
C ASP A 563 -27.21 0.48 -15.99
N SER A 564 -26.48 0.23 -17.08
CA SER A 564 -25.69 -1.01 -17.22
C SER A 564 -24.56 -1.04 -16.21
N TYR A 565 -24.31 -2.18 -15.59
CA TYR A 565 -23.16 -2.38 -14.69
C TYR A 565 -21.80 -2.22 -15.39
N MET A 566 -21.79 -2.03 -16.70
CA MET A 566 -20.59 -1.75 -17.49
C MET A 566 -20.37 -0.26 -17.74
N ALA A 567 -21.36 0.60 -17.45
CA ALA A 567 -21.29 2.01 -17.79
C ALA A 567 -20.19 2.75 -17.03
N ASP A 568 -19.99 2.44 -15.76
CA ASP A 568 -18.91 3.01 -14.94
C ASP A 568 -17.51 2.58 -15.43
N ALA A 569 -17.35 1.30 -15.81
CA ALA A 569 -16.12 0.79 -16.41
C ALA A 569 -15.86 1.43 -17.76
N ALA A 570 -16.89 1.52 -18.62
CA ALA A 570 -16.79 2.15 -19.93
C ALA A 570 -16.36 3.62 -19.82
N LEU A 571 -16.97 4.36 -18.91
CA LEU A 571 -16.62 5.77 -18.67
C LEU A 571 -15.18 5.93 -18.15
N MET A 572 -14.72 4.99 -17.28
CA MET A 572 -13.34 4.97 -16.82
C MET A 572 -12.34 4.71 -17.95
N HIS A 573 -12.63 3.75 -18.85
CA HIS A 573 -11.80 3.44 -20.00
C HIS A 573 -11.73 4.63 -20.96
N ALA A 574 -12.86 5.25 -21.30
CA ALA A 574 -12.90 6.45 -22.15
C ALA A 574 -12.02 7.57 -21.58
N ALA A 575 -12.21 7.92 -20.29
CA ALA A 575 -11.41 8.95 -19.64
C ALA A 575 -9.91 8.61 -19.59
N MET A 576 -9.54 7.35 -19.43
CA MET A 576 -8.13 6.92 -19.47
C MET A 576 -7.53 7.02 -20.86
N ILE A 577 -8.28 6.67 -21.92
CA ILE A 577 -7.84 6.83 -23.32
C ILE A 577 -7.62 8.31 -23.64
N GLU A 578 -8.57 9.17 -23.30
CA GLU A 578 -8.47 10.63 -23.46
C GLU A 578 -7.22 11.19 -22.77
N GLN A 579 -7.02 10.82 -21.50
CA GLN A 579 -5.87 11.30 -20.72
C GLN A 579 -4.54 10.82 -21.28
N ASN A 580 -4.43 9.50 -21.55
CA ASN A 580 -3.12 8.86 -21.75
C ASN A 580 -2.72 8.79 -23.22
N GLU A 581 -3.68 8.61 -24.14
CA GLU A 581 -3.44 8.35 -25.55
C GLU A 581 -3.78 9.57 -26.41
N LEU A 582 -4.99 10.12 -26.28
CA LEU A 582 -5.45 11.26 -27.05
C LEU A 582 -4.93 12.59 -26.52
N LYS A 583 -4.43 12.64 -25.28
CA LYS A 583 -3.94 13.83 -24.57
C LYS A 583 -5.00 14.93 -24.41
N ASP A 584 -6.27 14.57 -24.49
CA ASP A 584 -7.41 15.46 -24.25
C ASP A 584 -7.73 15.50 -22.75
N LYS A 585 -7.04 16.38 -22.04
CA LYS A 585 -7.19 16.53 -20.60
C LYS A 585 -8.57 17.09 -20.20
N GLU A 586 -9.18 17.90 -21.07
CA GLU A 586 -10.45 18.55 -20.74
C GLU A 586 -11.60 17.53 -20.75
N SER A 587 -11.70 16.72 -21.80
CA SER A 587 -12.68 15.63 -21.90
C SER A 587 -12.45 14.57 -20.81
N ALA A 588 -11.20 14.16 -20.58
CA ALA A 588 -10.87 13.22 -19.52
C ALA A 588 -11.31 13.71 -18.14
N LYS A 589 -11.11 15.00 -17.85
CA LYS A 589 -11.51 15.61 -16.57
C LYS A 589 -13.03 15.58 -16.41
N GLN A 590 -13.79 15.95 -17.46
CA GLN A 590 -15.25 15.90 -17.46
C GLN A 590 -15.76 14.48 -17.22
N HIS A 591 -15.17 13.48 -17.87
CA HIS A 591 -15.59 12.09 -17.72
C HIS A 591 -15.20 11.49 -16.37
N TYR A 592 -14.06 11.85 -15.78
CA TYR A 592 -13.77 11.48 -14.39
C TYR A 592 -14.73 12.12 -13.40
N GLU A 593 -15.10 13.40 -13.60
CA GLU A 593 -16.09 14.09 -12.77
C GLU A 593 -17.46 13.42 -12.88
N LYS A 594 -17.90 13.13 -14.10
CA LYS A 594 -19.15 12.40 -14.36
C LYS A 594 -19.17 11.03 -13.67
N LEU A 595 -18.06 10.27 -13.72
CA LEU A 595 -17.95 8.98 -13.03
C LEU A 595 -18.07 9.14 -11.50
N ILE A 596 -17.45 10.17 -10.94
CA ILE A 596 -17.48 10.43 -9.50
C ILE A 596 -18.89 10.78 -9.02
N ASP A 597 -19.62 11.56 -9.83
CA ASP A 597 -20.92 12.11 -9.46
C ASP A 597 -22.08 11.16 -9.76
N GLU A 598 -22.08 10.54 -10.94
CA GLU A 598 -23.16 9.64 -11.39
C GLU A 598 -23.00 8.20 -10.92
N TYR A 599 -21.73 7.73 -10.68
CA TYR A 599 -21.44 6.37 -10.23
C TYR A 599 -20.65 6.33 -8.89
N PRO A 600 -21.16 6.94 -7.82
CA PRO A 600 -20.41 7.11 -6.56
C PRO A 600 -20.03 5.81 -5.86
N THR A 601 -20.74 4.72 -6.14
CA THR A 601 -20.50 3.38 -5.58
C THR A 601 -19.57 2.53 -6.44
N SER A 602 -19.14 3.02 -7.59
CA SER A 602 -18.22 2.32 -8.51
C SER A 602 -16.88 2.05 -7.85
N ILE A 603 -16.32 0.87 -8.15
CA ILE A 603 -14.95 0.51 -7.74
C ILE A 603 -13.89 1.45 -8.35
N TYR A 604 -14.22 2.10 -9.45
CA TYR A 604 -13.33 3.03 -10.17
C TYR A 604 -13.31 4.44 -9.57
N THR A 605 -14.27 4.80 -8.69
CA THR A 605 -14.39 6.16 -8.12
C THR A 605 -13.12 6.63 -7.42
N ALA A 606 -12.43 5.75 -6.69
CA ALA A 606 -11.19 6.09 -6.00
C ALA A 606 -10.07 6.44 -6.99
N GLN A 607 -9.94 5.66 -8.06
CA GLN A 607 -8.95 5.87 -9.12
C GLN A 607 -9.28 7.12 -9.94
N ALA A 608 -10.55 7.33 -10.27
CA ALA A 608 -11.02 8.53 -10.97
C ALA A 608 -10.69 9.80 -10.17
N LYS A 609 -10.94 9.82 -8.85
CA LYS A 609 -10.54 10.93 -7.97
C LYS A 609 -9.04 11.18 -7.97
N LYS A 610 -8.24 10.11 -7.96
CA LYS A 610 -6.76 10.21 -8.03
C LYS A 610 -6.31 10.82 -9.36
N ASN A 611 -6.88 10.36 -10.48
CA ASN A 611 -6.53 10.84 -11.81
C ASN A 611 -6.99 12.29 -12.02
N TYR A 612 -8.22 12.62 -11.64
CA TYR A 612 -8.77 13.97 -11.70
C TYR A 612 -7.89 15.01 -10.97
N ARG A 613 -7.35 14.65 -9.79
CA ARG A 613 -6.46 15.53 -9.02
C ARG A 613 -5.08 15.75 -9.63
N LYS A 614 -4.63 14.84 -10.50
CA LYS A 614 -3.33 14.93 -11.18
C LYS A 614 -3.36 15.78 -12.45
N MET A 615 -4.54 16.14 -12.91
CA MET A 615 -4.79 16.96 -14.10
C MET A 615 -4.87 18.44 -13.76
#